data_8fd3bc316a3c33ec54408b926fc28728
#
_entry.id   8fd3bc316a3c33ec54408b926fc28728
#
_cell.length_a   1.000
_cell.length_b   1.000
_cell.length_c   1.000
_cell.angle_alpha   90.00
_cell.angle_beta   90.00
_cell.angle_gamma   90.00
#
_symmetry.space_group_name_H-M   'P 1'
#
loop_
_entity.id
_entity.type
_entity.pdbx_description
1 polymer ?
#
loop_
_entity_poly.entity_id
_entity_poly.type
_entity_poly.pdbx_seq_one_letter_code
_entity_poly.pdbx_strand_id
1 'polypeptide(L)'
;MEKIVRKTLLIAFVAIANSSLGQQKQLEYGDIVPDVNIPSLYNTSLKSIKLSDYKGKIIILDFWSSWCGSCIKGLERLNNLQDRFKNEIKIIPVNYQTKDFVKKFWMTNSSTKNLKLFTVTDDKRLTALFPHVALPFEDWIDKDGKYLGTTEL
;
A
#
# COMPACT_ATOMS: atom_id res chain seq x y z
N MET A 1 -16.28 -11.62 -61.18
CA MET A 1 -16.91 -11.18 -59.93
C MET A 1 -16.52 -12.01 -58.71
N GLU A 2 -15.92 -13.18 -58.84
CA GLU A 2 -15.52 -14.03 -57.69
C GLU A 2 -14.22 -13.62 -56.96
N LYS A 3 -13.36 -12.84 -57.59
CA LYS A 3 -12.06 -12.46 -56.97
C LYS A 3 -12.13 -11.29 -55.97
N ILE A 4 -13.24 -10.59 -55.94
CA ILE A 4 -13.40 -9.42 -55.03
C ILE A 4 -13.98 -9.85 -53.69
N VAL A 5 -14.82 -10.90 -53.64
CA VAL A 5 -15.44 -11.39 -52.40
C VAL A 5 -14.45 -12.09 -51.48
N ARG A 6 -13.36 -12.65 -52.01
CA ARG A 6 -12.32 -13.36 -51.22
C ARG A 6 -11.36 -12.44 -50.47
N LYS A 7 -11.23 -11.19 -50.86
CA LYS A 7 -10.36 -10.21 -50.19
C LYS A 7 -11.01 -9.48 -49.02
N THR A 8 -12.34 -9.41 -49.02
CA THR A 8 -13.08 -8.71 -47.94
C THR A 8 -13.32 -9.58 -46.72
N LEU A 9 -13.17 -10.91 -46.82
CA LEU A 9 -13.37 -11.82 -45.66
C LEU A 9 -12.12 -12.00 -44.78
N LEU A 10 -10.95 -11.53 -45.21
CA LEU A 10 -9.66 -11.69 -44.52
C LEU A 10 -9.30 -10.50 -43.63
N ILE A 11 -10.06 -9.40 -43.67
CA ILE A 11 -9.77 -8.18 -42.88
C ILE A 11 -10.60 -8.12 -41.58
N ALA A 12 -11.62 -8.97 -41.44
CA ALA A 12 -12.50 -8.96 -40.27
C ALA A 12 -12.01 -9.82 -39.07
N PHE A 13 -10.86 -10.49 -39.18
CA PHE A 13 -10.40 -11.45 -38.15
C PHE A 13 -9.21 -10.97 -37.30
N VAL A 14 -8.76 -9.71 -37.40
CA VAL A 14 -7.56 -9.22 -36.71
C VAL A 14 -7.88 -8.17 -35.61
N ALA A 15 -9.13 -7.92 -35.30
CA ALA A 15 -9.50 -6.84 -34.38
C ALA A 15 -10.10 -7.32 -33.05
N ILE A 16 -9.78 -8.54 -32.57
CA ILE A 16 -10.04 -8.94 -31.18
C ILE A 16 -8.70 -9.30 -30.56
N ALA A 17 -7.74 -8.38 -30.59
CA ALA A 17 -6.67 -8.36 -29.63
C ALA A 17 -7.30 -7.89 -28.32
N ASN A 18 -7.65 -8.84 -27.48
CA ASN A 18 -8.09 -8.62 -26.11
C ASN A 18 -7.12 -7.67 -25.40
N SER A 19 -7.49 -6.42 -25.29
CA SER A 19 -6.95 -5.54 -24.25
C SER A 19 -7.48 -6.07 -22.92
N SER A 20 -6.92 -7.18 -22.46
CA SER A 20 -6.91 -7.51 -21.04
C SER A 20 -6.09 -6.43 -20.37
N LEU A 21 -6.68 -5.25 -20.19
CA LEU A 21 -6.28 -4.34 -19.12
C LEU A 21 -6.43 -5.21 -17.88
N GLY A 22 -5.28 -5.71 -17.38
CA GLY A 22 -5.25 -6.55 -16.22
C GLY A 22 -5.87 -5.79 -15.06
N GLN A 23 -7.14 -6.03 -14.80
CA GLN A 23 -7.75 -5.67 -13.53
C GLN A 23 -6.93 -6.37 -12.48
N GLN A 24 -6.15 -5.60 -11.71
CA GLN A 24 -5.41 -6.13 -10.59
C GLN A 24 -6.45 -6.74 -9.65
N LYS A 25 -6.42 -8.08 -9.53
CA LYS A 25 -7.34 -8.82 -8.65
C LYS A 25 -7.19 -8.23 -7.24
N GLN A 26 -8.29 -7.83 -6.64
CA GLN A 26 -8.31 -7.44 -5.23
C GLN A 26 -7.88 -8.64 -4.38
N LEU A 27 -7.05 -8.38 -3.37
CA LEU A 27 -6.60 -9.42 -2.45
C LEU A 27 -7.76 -9.91 -1.61
N GLU A 28 -7.87 -11.24 -1.49
CA GLU A 28 -8.82 -11.93 -0.62
C GLU A 28 -8.09 -12.55 0.57
N TYR A 29 -8.82 -12.85 1.64
CA TYR A 29 -8.27 -13.53 2.81
C TYR A 29 -7.49 -14.79 2.43
N GLY A 30 -6.24 -14.88 2.87
CA GLY A 30 -5.33 -15.99 2.59
C GLY A 30 -4.51 -15.85 1.30
N ASP A 31 -4.78 -14.87 0.44
CA ASP A 31 -3.95 -14.60 -0.75
C ASP A 31 -2.53 -14.18 -0.31
N ILE A 32 -1.52 -14.62 -1.06
CA ILE A 32 -0.15 -14.13 -0.86
C ILE A 32 -0.06 -12.68 -1.36
N VAL A 33 0.35 -11.80 -0.46
CA VAL A 33 0.58 -10.40 -0.82
C VAL A 33 1.81 -10.26 -1.70
N PRO A 34 1.72 -9.61 -2.87
CA PRO A 34 2.88 -9.37 -3.73
C PRO A 34 3.99 -8.63 -3.01
N ASP A 35 5.23 -9.09 -3.17
CA ASP A 35 6.40 -8.46 -2.56
C ASP A 35 6.85 -7.24 -3.38
N VAL A 36 6.38 -6.07 -3.00
CA VAL A 36 6.66 -4.82 -3.70
C VAL A 36 7.81 -4.05 -3.04
N ASN A 37 8.67 -3.44 -3.87
CA ASN A 37 9.69 -2.52 -3.38
C ASN A 37 9.06 -1.15 -3.08
N ILE A 38 9.30 -0.62 -1.89
CA ILE A 38 8.78 0.66 -1.37
C ILE A 38 9.96 1.62 -1.21
N PRO A 39 10.22 2.51 -2.18
CA PRO A 39 11.45 3.29 -2.23
C PRO A 39 11.38 4.63 -1.49
N SER A 40 10.20 5.11 -1.12
CA SER A 40 10.04 6.44 -0.50
C SER A 40 9.63 6.31 0.96
N LEU A 41 10.56 6.65 1.85
CA LEU A 41 10.39 6.54 3.29
C LEU A 41 10.80 7.84 3.98
N TYR A 42 10.15 8.17 5.09
CA TYR A 42 10.54 9.25 5.97
C TYR A 42 10.71 8.75 7.42
N ASN A 43 11.53 9.43 8.21
CA ASN A 43 11.89 9.12 9.60
C ASN A 43 12.64 7.78 9.77
N THR A 44 13.51 7.45 8.80
CA THR A 44 14.39 6.29 8.86
C THR A 44 15.65 6.52 8.03
N SER A 45 16.71 5.77 8.34
CA SER A 45 17.93 5.69 7.52
C SER A 45 17.81 4.71 6.34
N LEU A 46 16.75 3.89 6.31
CA LEU A 46 16.51 2.95 5.23
C LEU A 46 16.19 3.71 3.93
N LYS A 47 16.74 3.24 2.82
CA LYS A 47 16.47 3.83 1.49
C LYS A 47 15.20 3.26 0.86
N SER A 48 14.92 2.01 1.12
CA SER A 48 13.73 1.29 0.66
C SER A 48 13.45 0.11 1.58
N ILE A 49 12.24 -0.42 1.51
CA ILE A 49 11.85 -1.67 2.17
C ILE A 49 11.03 -2.53 1.21
N LYS A 50 10.93 -3.83 1.53
CA LYS A 50 9.95 -4.75 0.98
C LYS A 50 9.13 -5.34 2.11
N LEU A 51 7.93 -5.81 1.83
CA LEU A 51 7.11 -6.48 2.85
C LEU A 51 7.81 -7.76 3.35
N SER A 52 8.53 -8.47 2.47
CA SER A 52 9.32 -9.65 2.81
C SER A 52 10.45 -9.39 3.82
N ASP A 53 10.92 -8.16 3.98
CA ASP A 53 11.94 -7.80 4.99
C ASP A 53 11.42 -8.01 6.43
N TYR A 54 10.10 -8.11 6.59
CA TYR A 54 9.43 -8.29 7.87
C TYR A 54 8.78 -9.68 8.02
N LYS A 55 9.18 -10.64 7.18
CA LYS A 55 8.69 -12.03 7.29
C LYS A 55 8.90 -12.57 8.71
N GLY A 56 7.94 -13.33 9.21
CA GLY A 56 7.90 -13.80 10.59
C GLY A 56 7.19 -12.86 11.57
N LYS A 57 6.78 -11.67 11.13
CA LYS A 57 5.95 -10.73 11.90
C LYS A 57 4.61 -10.52 11.23
N ILE A 58 3.60 -10.17 12.02
CA ILE A 58 2.36 -9.61 11.49
C ILE A 58 2.67 -8.20 11.01
N ILE A 59 2.32 -7.87 9.76
CA ILE A 59 2.47 -6.51 9.22
C ILE A 59 1.10 -5.82 9.28
N ILE A 60 1.09 -4.59 9.79
CA ILE A 60 -0.07 -3.70 9.80
C ILE A 60 0.28 -2.51 8.92
N LEU A 61 -0.40 -2.39 7.78
CA LEU A 61 -0.34 -1.22 6.91
C LEU A 61 -1.41 -0.23 7.39
N ASP A 62 -1.01 0.93 7.90
CA ASP A 62 -1.92 1.98 8.35
C ASP A 62 -1.93 3.13 7.36
N PHE A 63 -2.99 3.23 6.56
CA PHE A 63 -3.16 4.28 5.56
C PHE A 63 -3.65 5.56 6.23
N TRP A 64 -2.87 6.63 6.06
CA TRP A 64 -3.11 7.90 6.72
C TRP A 64 -2.84 9.11 5.83
N SER A 65 -3.30 10.29 6.25
CA SER A 65 -2.92 11.55 5.63
C SER A 65 -2.86 12.68 6.65
N SER A 66 -2.19 13.77 6.29
CA SER A 66 -2.01 14.94 7.16
C SER A 66 -3.30 15.70 7.48
N TRP A 67 -4.35 15.53 6.69
CA TRP A 67 -5.67 16.13 6.92
C TRP A 67 -6.62 15.21 7.72
N CYS A 68 -6.23 13.96 7.96
CA CYS A 68 -7.03 12.99 8.72
C CYS A 68 -6.72 13.10 10.22
N GLY A 69 -7.55 13.84 10.96
CA GLY A 69 -7.33 14.09 12.38
C GLY A 69 -7.36 12.82 13.25
N SER A 70 -8.23 11.85 12.95
CA SER A 70 -8.28 10.53 13.63
C SER A 70 -7.04 9.70 13.34
N CYS A 71 -6.53 9.72 12.09
CA CYS A 71 -5.29 9.05 11.74
C CYS A 71 -4.11 9.56 12.57
N ILE A 72 -3.96 10.90 12.66
CA ILE A 72 -2.85 11.54 13.39
C ILE A 72 -2.87 11.14 14.87
N LYS A 73 -4.04 11.10 15.51
CA LYS A 73 -4.20 10.60 16.88
C LYS A 73 -3.88 9.10 16.99
N GLY A 74 -4.24 8.32 15.96
CA GLY A 74 -3.95 6.89 15.87
C GLY A 74 -2.46 6.57 15.82
N LEU A 75 -1.65 7.39 15.13
CA LEU A 75 -0.21 7.18 14.97
C LEU A 75 0.54 7.08 16.32
N GLU A 76 0.14 7.84 17.33
CA GLU A 76 0.75 7.75 18.67
C GLU A 76 0.46 6.39 19.33
N ARG A 77 -0.79 5.92 19.23
CA ARG A 77 -1.20 4.58 19.70
C ARG A 77 -0.42 3.49 18.97
N LEU A 78 -0.29 3.61 17.66
CA LEU A 78 0.45 2.65 16.81
C LEU A 78 1.94 2.65 17.14
N ASN A 79 2.53 3.82 17.43
CA ASN A 79 3.92 3.91 17.88
C ASN A 79 4.14 3.14 19.20
N ASN A 80 3.24 3.31 20.19
CA ASN A 80 3.31 2.58 21.45
C ASN A 80 3.10 1.07 21.27
N LEU A 81 2.19 0.68 20.36
CA LEU A 81 1.95 -0.72 20.00
C LEU A 81 3.20 -1.34 19.34
N GLN A 82 3.84 -0.62 18.43
CA GLN A 82 5.09 -1.07 17.79
C GLN A 82 6.22 -1.26 18.83
N ASP A 83 6.38 -0.34 19.77
CA ASP A 83 7.39 -0.45 20.81
C ASP A 83 7.14 -1.66 21.73
N ARG A 84 5.87 -1.92 22.07
CA ARG A 84 5.45 -3.03 22.94
C ARG A 84 5.63 -4.40 22.27
N PHE A 85 5.30 -4.53 21.00
CA PHE A 85 5.27 -5.81 20.26
C PHE A 85 6.31 -5.85 19.13
N LYS A 86 7.43 -5.13 19.26
CA LYS A 86 8.46 -4.96 18.22
C LYS A 86 8.98 -6.25 17.57
N ASN A 87 8.91 -7.37 18.30
CA ASN A 87 9.37 -8.67 17.81
C ASN A 87 8.28 -9.46 17.06
N GLU A 88 7.02 -9.14 17.27
CA GLU A 88 5.86 -9.88 16.80
C GLU A 88 5.13 -9.16 15.66
N ILE A 89 5.13 -7.83 15.69
CA ILE A 89 4.44 -7.02 14.69
C ILE A 89 5.38 -6.03 14.00
N LYS A 90 4.99 -5.60 12.82
CA LYS A 90 5.57 -4.47 12.12
C LYS A 90 4.48 -3.53 11.65
N ILE A 91 4.45 -2.33 12.19
CA ILE A 91 3.53 -1.27 11.76
C ILE A 91 4.22 -0.41 10.72
N ILE A 92 3.54 -0.19 9.60
CA ILE A 92 4.01 0.61 8.47
C ILE A 92 2.93 1.63 8.11
N PRO A 93 3.00 2.85 8.66
CA PRO A 93 2.16 3.94 8.21
C PRO A 93 2.43 4.26 6.74
N VAL A 94 1.36 4.37 5.93
CA VAL A 94 1.42 4.58 4.48
C VAL A 94 0.72 5.88 4.12
N ASN A 95 1.43 6.76 3.41
CA ASN A 95 0.92 8.06 3.01
C ASN A 95 1.18 8.30 1.51
N TYR A 96 0.19 8.78 0.79
CA TYR A 96 0.29 9.11 -0.64
C TYR A 96 0.90 10.49 -0.91
N GLN A 97 0.95 11.37 0.10
CA GLN A 97 1.49 12.72 -0.03
C GLN A 97 3.00 12.69 -0.22
N THR A 98 3.54 13.75 -0.84
CA THR A 98 4.97 13.83 -1.15
C THR A 98 5.84 13.81 0.11
N LYS A 99 7.03 13.24 0.00
CA LYS A 99 7.99 13.12 1.10
C LYS A 99 8.29 14.47 1.76
N ASP A 100 8.49 15.51 0.98
CA ASP A 100 8.80 16.86 1.52
C ASP A 100 7.62 17.42 2.32
N PHE A 101 6.40 17.20 1.84
CA PHE A 101 5.20 17.61 2.55
C PHE A 101 5.04 16.85 3.87
N VAL A 102 5.15 15.52 3.84
CA VAL A 102 5.06 14.66 5.02
C VAL A 102 6.16 15.01 6.02
N LYS A 103 7.40 15.21 5.56
CA LYS A 103 8.52 15.62 6.42
C LYS A 103 8.21 16.93 7.15
N LYS A 104 7.76 17.97 6.44
CA LYS A 104 7.42 19.25 7.05
C LYS A 104 6.31 19.08 8.09
N PHE A 105 5.23 18.37 7.73
CA PHE A 105 4.12 18.08 8.63
C PHE A 105 4.60 17.33 9.89
N TRP A 106 5.34 16.24 9.70
CA TRP A 106 5.80 15.36 10.79
C TRP A 106 6.65 16.11 11.80
N MET A 107 7.55 16.99 11.36
CA MET A 107 8.44 17.76 12.21
C MET A 107 7.73 18.86 12.99
N THR A 108 6.66 19.43 12.46
CA THR A 108 5.97 20.60 13.04
C THR A 108 4.72 20.22 13.86
N ASN A 109 4.12 19.07 13.60
CA ASN A 109 2.92 18.62 14.30
C ASN A 109 3.29 18.02 15.67
N SER A 110 2.61 18.46 16.73
CA SER A 110 2.88 18.04 18.11
C SER A 110 2.71 16.54 18.35
N SER A 111 1.78 15.90 17.65
CA SER A 111 1.47 14.47 17.79
C SER A 111 2.42 13.56 17.02
N THR A 112 3.17 14.08 16.02
CA THR A 112 4.02 13.24 15.18
C THR A 112 5.52 13.44 15.39
N LYS A 113 5.96 14.64 15.78
CA LYS A 113 7.38 15.02 15.86
C LYS A 113 8.26 14.14 16.75
N ASN A 114 7.68 13.43 17.71
CA ASN A 114 8.39 12.56 18.65
C ASN A 114 8.19 11.07 18.37
N LEU A 115 7.46 10.70 17.30
CA LEU A 115 7.21 9.31 16.95
C LEU A 115 8.49 8.67 16.40
N LYS A 116 8.71 7.41 16.78
CA LYS A 116 9.82 6.57 16.30
C LYS A 116 9.45 5.80 15.05
N LEU A 117 8.16 5.70 14.73
CA LEU A 117 7.70 5.09 13.49
C LEU A 117 8.28 5.83 12.29
N PHE A 118 8.72 5.09 11.29
CA PHE A 118 8.89 5.64 9.96
C PHE A 118 7.54 5.59 9.22
N THR A 119 7.41 6.34 8.14
CA THR A 119 6.25 6.27 7.28
C THR A 119 6.67 6.16 5.81
N VAL A 120 5.88 5.42 5.04
CA VAL A 120 5.93 5.44 3.57
C VAL A 120 5.38 6.77 3.10
N THR A 121 5.98 7.33 2.07
CA THR A 121 5.57 8.58 1.41
C THR A 121 5.49 8.38 -0.09
N ASP A 122 4.82 9.27 -0.82
CA ASP A 122 4.63 9.20 -2.27
C ASP A 122 4.01 7.86 -2.72
N ASP A 123 3.22 7.22 -1.85
CA ASP A 123 2.71 5.89 -2.15
C ASP A 123 1.68 5.90 -3.28
N LYS A 124 1.82 4.91 -4.15
CA LYS A 124 0.85 4.54 -5.19
C LYS A 124 0.69 3.02 -5.27
N ARG A 125 1.70 2.28 -4.79
CA ARG A 125 1.79 0.83 -4.97
C ARG A 125 0.97 0.10 -3.94
N LEU A 126 1.14 0.45 -2.67
CA LEU A 126 0.36 -0.16 -1.60
C LEU A 126 -1.11 0.23 -1.71
N THR A 127 -1.42 1.51 -2.01
CA THR A 127 -2.80 1.95 -2.28
C THR A 127 -3.44 1.21 -3.45
N ALA A 128 -2.68 0.84 -4.49
CA ALA A 128 -3.21 0.03 -5.59
C ALA A 128 -3.46 -1.44 -5.20
N LEU A 129 -2.64 -2.01 -4.31
CA LEU A 129 -2.80 -3.38 -3.81
C LEU A 129 -3.92 -3.48 -2.76
N PHE A 130 -4.11 -2.43 -1.98
CA PHE A 130 -5.06 -2.34 -0.86
C PHE A 130 -5.99 -1.14 -1.09
N PRO A 131 -6.93 -1.25 -2.04
CA PRO A 131 -7.84 -0.15 -2.40
C PRO A 131 -8.77 0.18 -1.24
N HIS A 132 -8.88 1.48 -0.90
CA HIS A 132 -9.71 1.99 0.16
C HIS A 132 -10.31 3.35 -0.23
N VAL A 133 -11.45 3.69 0.35
CA VAL A 133 -12.20 4.93 0.04
C VAL A 133 -12.22 5.92 1.21
N ALA A 134 -11.83 5.49 2.39
CA ALA A 134 -11.82 6.30 3.60
C ALA A 134 -10.52 6.14 4.39
N LEU A 135 -10.24 7.04 5.33
CA LEU A 135 -9.12 7.02 6.25
C LEU A 135 -9.63 7.29 7.68
N PRO A 136 -9.03 6.69 8.71
CA PRO A 136 -7.97 5.69 8.68
C PRO A 136 -8.43 4.35 8.14
N PHE A 137 -7.50 3.60 7.56
CA PHE A 137 -7.76 2.28 7.01
C PHE A 137 -6.54 1.38 7.27
N GLU A 138 -6.75 0.21 7.83
CA GLU A 138 -5.69 -0.72 8.18
C GLU A 138 -5.84 -2.05 7.45
N ASP A 139 -4.77 -2.53 6.82
CA ASP A 139 -4.67 -3.85 6.25
C ASP A 139 -3.66 -4.71 7.00
N TRP A 140 -4.00 -5.97 7.18
CA TRP A 140 -3.24 -6.91 7.98
C TRP A 140 -2.67 -8.04 7.13
N ILE A 141 -1.40 -8.34 7.35
CA ILE A 141 -0.68 -9.42 6.66
C ILE A 141 -0.07 -10.31 7.73
N ASP A 142 -0.22 -11.61 7.59
CA ASP A 142 0.34 -12.57 8.55
C ASP A 142 1.87 -12.71 8.41
N LYS A 143 2.46 -13.48 9.33
CA LYS A 143 3.90 -13.76 9.38
C LYS A 143 4.45 -14.51 8.15
N ASP A 144 3.59 -15.15 7.38
CA ASP A 144 3.94 -15.89 6.17
C ASP A 144 3.72 -15.07 4.88
N GLY A 145 3.20 -13.83 5.01
CA GLY A 145 2.93 -12.91 3.92
C GLY A 145 1.54 -13.07 3.30
N LYS A 146 0.59 -13.68 4.01
CA LYS A 146 -0.80 -13.83 3.57
C LYS A 146 -1.66 -12.69 4.08
N TYR A 147 -2.56 -12.23 3.24
CA TYR A 147 -3.54 -11.21 3.58
C TYR A 147 -4.56 -11.71 4.59
N LEU A 148 -4.75 -11.00 5.68
CA LEU A 148 -5.69 -11.33 6.75
C LEU A 148 -7.00 -10.54 6.69
N GLY A 149 -7.04 -9.49 5.88
CA GLY A 149 -8.20 -8.60 5.81
C GLY A 149 -7.90 -7.20 6.33
N THR A 150 -8.95 -6.41 6.47
CA THR A 150 -8.89 -4.99 6.86
C THR A 150 -9.65 -4.71 8.14
N THR A 151 -9.27 -3.63 8.82
CA THR A 151 -10.07 -3.01 9.88
C THR A 151 -10.29 -1.53 9.54
N GLU A 152 -11.54 -1.09 9.63
CA GLU A 152 -11.92 0.33 9.59
C GLU A 152 -12.03 0.82 11.04
N LEU A 153 -11.41 1.97 11.35
CA LEU A 153 -11.36 2.55 12.69
C LEU A 153 -12.29 3.76 12.84
#